data_38da297cd68c0feb1331bfc178f38bec
#
_entry.id   38da297cd68c0feb1331bfc178f38bec
#
_cell.length_a   1.000
_cell.length_b   1.000
_cell.length_c   1.000
_cell.angle_alpha   90.00
_cell.angle_beta   90.00
_cell.angle_gamma   90.00
#
_symmetry.space_group_name_H-M   'P 1'
#
loop_
_entity.id
_entity.type
_entity.pdbx_description
1 polymer ?
#
loop_
_entity_poly.entity_id
_entity_poly.type
_entity_poly.pdbx_seq_one_letter_code
_entity_poly.pdbx_strand_id
1 'polypeptide(L)'
;MQPIVALGCGLVGEYVIHRLADEGHQVVAVDIRIPDSLTNRSEITSIEEYAENYVSFLEDKSIVINMLPGRIGHRIREHLIRGGHFIVDLAFTEEDPQTLDTLAKEHKAIMIWDIGIAPGLSNMLLAQAERELGHLDDVS
;
A
#
# COMPACT_ATOMS: atom_id res chain seq x y z
N MET A 1 13.29 -13.62 6.52
CA MET A 1 12.29 -12.97 5.63
C MET A 1 12.37 -11.48 5.94
N GLN A 2 12.44 -10.61 4.95
CA GLN A 2 12.42 -9.16 5.19
C GLN A 2 11.07 -8.76 5.79
N PRO A 3 11.02 -7.79 6.70
CA PRO A 3 9.77 -7.27 7.23
C PRO A 3 8.96 -6.56 6.15
N ILE A 4 7.65 -6.58 6.28
CA ILE A 4 6.75 -5.77 5.46
C ILE A 4 6.73 -4.36 6.02
N VAL A 5 6.95 -3.36 5.19
CA VAL A 5 6.89 -1.96 5.60
C VAL A 5 5.49 -1.41 5.32
N ALA A 6 4.83 -0.91 6.34
CA ALA A 6 3.51 -0.30 6.26
C ALA A 6 3.61 1.21 6.49
N LEU A 7 3.31 2.00 5.47
CA LEU A 7 3.29 3.45 5.51
C LEU A 7 1.87 3.95 5.73
N GLY A 8 1.64 4.61 6.85
CA GLY A 8 0.32 5.08 7.28
C GLY A 8 -0.34 4.12 8.28
N CYS A 9 -0.52 4.59 9.52
CA CYS A 9 -1.12 3.85 10.64
C CYS A 9 -2.50 4.42 11.03
N GLY A 10 -3.20 5.03 10.09
CA GLY A 10 -4.58 5.45 10.27
C GLY A 10 -5.54 4.27 10.41
N LEU A 11 -6.85 4.52 10.39
CA LEU A 11 -7.88 3.52 10.65
C LEU A 11 -7.72 2.23 9.81
N VAL A 12 -7.43 2.35 8.52
CA VAL A 12 -7.20 1.21 7.63
C VAL A 12 -5.83 0.60 7.90
N GLY A 13 -4.79 1.43 8.04
CA GLY A 13 -3.43 0.98 8.26
C GLY A 13 -3.27 0.18 9.55
N GLU A 14 -3.84 0.65 10.65
CA GLU A 14 -3.86 -0.06 11.92
C GLU A 14 -4.45 -1.47 11.78
N TYR A 15 -5.61 -1.59 11.12
CA TYR A 15 -6.25 -2.88 10.87
C TYR A 15 -5.38 -3.81 10.03
N VAL A 16 -4.82 -3.31 8.92
CA VAL A 16 -3.97 -4.11 8.03
C VAL A 16 -2.71 -4.59 8.74
N ILE A 17 -2.06 -3.72 9.53
CA ILE A 17 -0.86 -4.07 10.29
C ILE A 17 -1.15 -5.16 11.30
N HIS A 18 -2.26 -5.07 12.04
CA HIS A 18 -2.69 -6.13 12.97
C HIS A 18 -2.93 -7.46 12.25
N ARG A 19 -3.61 -7.45 11.11
CA ARG A 19 -3.88 -8.66 10.33
C ARG A 19 -2.60 -9.34 9.84
N LEU A 20 -1.64 -8.57 9.34
CA LEU A 20 -0.36 -9.10 8.92
C LEU A 20 0.42 -9.73 10.09
N ALA A 21 0.42 -9.05 11.24
CA ALA A 21 1.05 -9.57 12.45
C ALA A 21 0.35 -10.84 12.97
N ASP A 22 -0.98 -10.93 12.90
CA ASP A 22 -1.74 -12.13 13.27
C ASP A 22 -1.43 -13.33 12.36
N GLU A 23 -1.03 -13.07 11.11
CA GLU A 23 -0.58 -14.10 10.16
C GLU A 23 0.92 -14.42 10.30
N GLY A 24 1.59 -13.83 11.30
CA GLY A 24 2.99 -14.13 11.66
C GLY A 24 4.04 -13.34 10.85
N HIS A 25 3.62 -12.30 10.12
CA HIS A 25 4.56 -11.43 9.43
C HIS A 25 5.22 -10.43 10.40
N GLN A 26 6.51 -10.15 10.18
CA GLN A 26 7.18 -9.02 10.81
C GLN A 26 6.82 -7.75 10.05
N VAL A 27 6.33 -6.73 10.74
CA VAL A 27 5.84 -5.49 10.15
C VAL A 27 6.58 -4.30 10.74
N VAL A 28 7.06 -3.41 9.89
CA VAL A 28 7.55 -2.08 10.29
C VAL A 28 6.44 -1.07 9.99
N ALA A 29 5.83 -0.56 11.04
CA ALA A 29 4.76 0.44 10.97
C ALA A 29 5.34 1.85 11.05
N VAL A 30 5.11 2.67 10.01
CA VAL A 30 5.66 4.02 9.90
C VAL A 30 4.56 5.05 9.75
N ASP A 31 4.48 5.99 10.66
CA ASP A 31 3.57 7.13 10.60
C ASP A 31 4.12 8.27 11.46
N ILE A 32 3.64 9.48 11.26
CA ILE A 32 3.94 10.64 12.13
C ILE A 32 3.33 10.49 13.54
N ARG A 33 2.38 9.56 13.69
CA ARG A 33 1.72 9.21 14.94
C ARG A 33 1.37 7.73 14.94
N ILE A 34 1.96 6.97 15.83
CA ILE A 34 1.70 5.53 15.98
C ILE A 34 0.58 5.30 17.00
N PRO A 35 -0.48 4.55 16.68
CA PRO A 35 -1.49 4.11 17.65
C PRO A 35 -0.86 3.21 18.75
N ASP A 36 -1.30 3.39 19.99
CA ASP A 36 -0.79 2.62 21.14
C ASP A 36 -0.99 1.10 20.95
N SER A 37 -2.03 0.69 20.23
CA SER A 37 -2.34 -0.71 19.92
C SER A 37 -1.22 -1.42 19.14
N LEU A 38 -0.43 -0.67 18.37
CA LEU A 38 0.67 -1.21 17.56
C LEU A 38 2.00 -1.33 18.34
N THR A 39 2.12 -0.69 19.50
CA THR A 39 3.39 -0.61 20.23
C THR A 39 3.70 -1.82 21.11
N ASN A 40 2.73 -2.68 21.38
CA ASN A 40 2.83 -3.78 22.35
C ASN A 40 2.86 -5.18 21.71
N ARG A 41 3.27 -5.28 20.44
CA ARG A 41 3.34 -6.56 19.73
C ARG A 41 4.77 -6.83 19.24
N SER A 42 5.25 -8.04 19.49
CA SER A 42 6.60 -8.47 19.09
C SER A 42 6.81 -8.55 17.58
N GLU A 43 5.73 -8.71 16.80
CA GLU A 43 5.73 -8.75 15.35
C GLU A 43 5.78 -7.37 14.72
N ILE A 44 5.55 -6.29 15.50
CA ILE A 44 5.44 -4.92 14.98
C ILE A 44 6.58 -4.06 15.52
N THR A 45 7.35 -3.49 14.62
CA THR A 45 8.31 -2.42 14.92
C THR A 45 7.67 -1.08 14.56
N SER A 46 7.41 -0.23 15.54
CA SER A 46 6.77 1.07 15.36
C SER A 46 7.80 2.19 15.21
N ILE A 47 7.66 3.01 14.19
CA ILE A 47 8.57 4.12 13.87
C ILE A 47 7.74 5.39 13.65
N GLU A 48 7.89 6.36 14.55
CA GLU A 48 7.31 7.70 14.40
C GLU A 48 8.22 8.56 13.51
N GLU A 49 7.89 8.63 12.22
CA GLU A 49 8.63 9.39 11.23
C GLU A 49 7.73 9.77 10.04
N TYR A 50 8.12 10.82 9.32
CA TYR A 50 7.53 11.13 8.03
C TYR A 50 7.89 10.06 7.01
N ALA A 51 6.90 9.60 6.24
CA ALA A 51 7.13 8.58 5.22
C ALA A 51 8.18 9.01 4.19
N GLU A 52 8.19 10.28 3.80
CA GLU A 52 9.17 10.85 2.88
C GLU A 52 10.63 10.70 3.34
N ASN A 53 10.85 10.78 4.66
CA ASN A 53 12.18 10.57 5.21
C ASN A 53 12.49 9.08 5.27
N TYR A 54 11.54 8.28 5.74
CA TYR A 54 11.75 6.85 5.98
C TYR A 54 12.02 6.06 4.70
N VAL A 55 11.37 6.39 3.57
CA VAL A 55 11.56 5.65 2.31
C VAL A 55 13.01 5.67 1.81
N SER A 56 13.82 6.64 2.22
CA SER A 56 15.24 6.70 1.87
C SER A 56 16.11 5.67 2.60
N PHE A 57 15.58 5.03 3.64
CA PHE A 57 16.28 4.00 4.44
C PHE A 57 15.80 2.58 4.12
N LEU A 58 14.90 2.42 3.15
CA LEU A 58 14.41 1.09 2.76
C LEU A 58 15.52 0.26 2.12
N GLU A 59 15.56 -1.02 2.49
CA GLU A 59 16.42 -1.98 1.82
C GLU A 59 15.93 -2.28 0.40
N ASP A 60 16.82 -2.67 -0.49
CA ASP A 60 16.47 -3.04 -1.87
C ASP A 60 15.36 -4.10 -1.91
N LYS A 61 14.39 -3.88 -2.80
CA LYS A 61 13.26 -4.79 -3.03
C LYS A 61 12.40 -5.06 -1.79
N SER A 62 12.32 -4.09 -0.88
CA SER A 62 11.36 -4.16 0.24
C SER A 62 9.93 -4.31 -0.26
N ILE A 63 9.11 -5.02 0.51
CA ILE A 63 7.65 -5.06 0.32
C ILE A 63 7.07 -3.89 1.12
N VAL A 64 6.41 -2.98 0.44
CA VAL A 64 5.85 -1.76 1.04
C VAL A 64 4.36 -1.66 0.77
N ILE A 65 3.59 -1.44 1.82
CA ILE A 65 2.15 -1.14 1.73
C ILE A 65 1.96 0.36 1.95
N ASN A 66 1.49 1.06 0.92
CA ASN A 66 1.22 2.49 0.97
C ASN A 66 -0.25 2.74 1.29
N MET A 67 -0.52 3.18 2.52
CA MET A 67 -1.85 3.50 3.04
C MET A 67 -1.96 4.98 3.44
N LEU A 68 -1.07 5.79 2.90
CA LEU A 68 -1.02 7.22 3.16
C LEU A 68 -2.18 7.97 2.49
N PRO A 69 -2.57 9.14 3.04
CA PRO A 69 -3.55 10.01 2.39
C PRO A 69 -3.14 10.39 0.97
N GLY A 70 -4.11 10.48 0.05
CA GLY A 70 -3.86 10.73 -1.39
C GLY A 70 -2.97 11.93 -1.69
N ARG A 71 -3.04 13.00 -0.88
CA ARG A 71 -2.20 14.20 -1.07
C ARG A 71 -0.69 13.95 -1.03
N ILE A 72 -0.25 12.91 -0.32
CA ILE A 72 1.16 12.53 -0.22
C ILE A 72 1.44 11.18 -0.88
N GLY A 73 0.41 10.36 -1.06
CA GLY A 73 0.51 9.00 -1.59
C GLY A 73 1.18 8.92 -2.95
N HIS A 74 0.81 9.80 -3.90
CA HIS A 74 1.39 9.80 -5.25
C HIS A 74 2.90 10.09 -5.23
N ARG A 75 3.32 11.08 -4.46
CA ARG A 75 4.74 11.44 -4.31
C ARG A 75 5.55 10.29 -3.69
N ILE A 76 4.98 9.59 -2.72
CA ILE A 76 5.59 8.40 -2.13
C ILE A 76 5.70 7.26 -3.14
N ARG A 77 4.68 7.04 -3.98
CA ARG A 77 4.76 6.05 -5.09
C ARG A 77 6.01 6.25 -5.93
N GLU A 78 6.27 7.48 -6.37
CA GLU A 78 7.42 7.78 -7.21
C GLU A 78 8.75 7.44 -6.50
N HIS A 79 8.89 7.77 -5.22
CA HIS A 79 10.08 7.43 -4.44
C HIS A 79 10.25 5.91 -4.30
N LEU A 80 9.18 5.19 -3.98
CA LEU A 80 9.19 3.73 -3.84
C LEU A 80 9.53 3.04 -5.16
N ILE A 81 8.99 3.52 -6.27
CA ILE A 81 9.29 3.01 -7.61
C ILE A 81 10.77 3.21 -7.95
N ARG A 82 11.33 4.39 -7.68
CA ARG A 82 12.76 4.66 -7.91
C ARG A 82 13.68 3.78 -7.07
N GLY A 83 13.22 3.33 -5.89
CA GLY A 83 13.91 2.35 -5.06
C GLY A 83 13.78 0.89 -5.52
N GLY A 84 13.01 0.62 -6.57
CA GLY A 84 12.83 -0.74 -7.10
C GLY A 84 12.03 -1.69 -6.21
N HIS A 85 11.13 -1.16 -5.36
CA HIS A 85 10.38 -1.92 -4.36
C HIS A 85 9.17 -2.66 -4.93
N PHE A 86 8.62 -3.60 -4.14
CA PHE A 86 7.33 -4.23 -4.35
C PHE A 86 6.28 -3.44 -3.57
N ILE A 87 5.34 -2.83 -4.27
CA ILE A 87 4.42 -1.85 -3.69
C ILE A 87 2.98 -2.35 -3.77
N VAL A 88 2.30 -2.38 -2.64
CA VAL A 88 0.84 -2.57 -2.55
C VAL A 88 0.25 -1.21 -2.16
N ASP A 89 -0.53 -0.61 -3.04
CA ASP A 89 -0.94 0.78 -2.91
C ASP A 89 -2.45 0.91 -2.71
N LEU A 90 -2.82 1.44 -1.55
CA LEU A 90 -4.19 1.77 -1.18
C LEU A 90 -4.46 3.29 -1.25
N ALA A 91 -3.42 4.10 -1.54
CA ALA A 91 -3.59 5.54 -1.58
C ALA A 91 -4.46 5.96 -2.76
N PHE A 92 -5.60 6.58 -2.47
CA PHE A 92 -6.49 7.13 -3.48
C PHE A 92 -6.02 8.54 -3.87
N THR A 93 -5.57 8.71 -5.11
CA THR A 93 -4.98 9.95 -5.62
C THR A 93 -5.71 10.44 -6.87
N GLU A 94 -5.61 11.73 -7.17
CA GLU A 94 -6.16 12.30 -8.41
C GLU A 94 -5.33 11.90 -9.64
N GLU A 95 -4.03 11.64 -9.42
CA GLU A 95 -3.12 11.27 -10.48
C GLU A 95 -3.30 9.79 -10.86
N ASP A 96 -3.28 9.51 -12.17
CA ASP A 96 -3.33 8.15 -12.70
C ASP A 96 -2.01 7.41 -12.42
N PRO A 97 -2.03 6.32 -11.64
CA PRO A 97 -0.84 5.53 -11.35
C PRO A 97 -0.16 4.93 -12.60
N GLN A 98 -0.89 4.75 -13.70
CA GLN A 98 -0.33 4.22 -14.96
C GLN A 98 0.72 5.15 -15.56
N THR A 99 0.69 6.43 -15.25
CA THR A 99 1.72 7.39 -15.67
C THR A 99 3.12 7.03 -15.18
N LEU A 100 3.22 6.23 -14.12
CA LEU A 100 4.48 5.76 -13.53
C LEU A 100 4.98 4.43 -14.12
N ASP A 101 4.28 3.82 -15.10
CA ASP A 101 4.63 2.51 -15.66
C ASP A 101 6.05 2.47 -16.28
N THR A 102 6.42 3.49 -17.04
CA THR A 102 7.77 3.60 -17.61
C THR A 102 8.83 3.65 -16.52
N LEU A 103 8.62 4.48 -15.50
CA LEU A 103 9.53 4.61 -14.36
C LEU A 103 9.65 3.28 -13.60
N ALA A 104 8.55 2.57 -13.40
CA ALA A 104 8.55 1.26 -12.74
C ALA A 104 9.36 0.23 -13.51
N LYS A 105 9.24 0.19 -14.83
CA LYS A 105 10.03 -0.69 -15.70
C LYS A 105 11.52 -0.37 -15.64
N GLU A 106 11.90 0.90 -15.68
CA GLU A 106 13.29 1.36 -15.60
C GLU A 106 13.95 0.93 -14.28
N HIS A 107 13.22 1.04 -13.16
CA HIS A 107 13.70 0.72 -11.81
C HIS A 107 13.40 -0.71 -11.38
N LYS A 108 12.77 -1.54 -12.21
CA LYS A 108 12.37 -2.92 -11.90
C LYS A 108 11.49 -3.02 -10.65
N ALA A 109 10.70 -1.98 -10.40
CA ALA A 109 9.69 -1.97 -9.36
C ALA A 109 8.42 -2.69 -9.83
N ILE A 110 7.66 -3.23 -8.88
CA ILE A 110 6.33 -3.80 -9.13
C ILE A 110 5.36 -3.07 -8.21
N MET A 111 4.31 -2.51 -8.78
CA MET A 111 3.26 -1.86 -8.03
C MET A 111 1.90 -2.42 -8.39
N ILE A 112 1.12 -2.78 -7.37
CA ILE A 112 -0.30 -3.11 -7.47
C ILE A 112 -1.04 -1.98 -6.79
N TRP A 113 -1.94 -1.30 -7.52
CA TRP A 113 -2.70 -0.16 -7.01
C TRP A 113 -4.20 -0.42 -7.06
N ASP A 114 -4.98 0.50 -6.52
CA ASP A 114 -6.43 0.37 -6.37
C ASP A 114 -6.84 -0.88 -5.55
N ILE A 115 -6.05 -1.18 -4.52
CA ILE A 115 -6.27 -2.32 -3.62
C ILE A 115 -7.16 -1.88 -2.44
N GLY A 116 -8.29 -1.30 -2.76
CA GLY A 116 -9.30 -0.89 -1.80
C GLY A 116 -10.64 -1.58 -2.02
N ILE A 117 -11.70 -1.00 -1.46
CA ILE A 117 -13.09 -1.44 -1.71
C ILE A 117 -13.59 -0.84 -3.02
N ALA A 118 -13.44 0.47 -3.18
CA ALA A 118 -13.76 1.22 -4.39
C ALA A 118 -12.77 2.40 -4.53
N PRO A 119 -11.86 2.37 -5.49
CA PRO A 119 -11.59 1.29 -6.45
C PRO A 119 -10.96 0.05 -5.81
N GLY A 120 -11.10 -1.10 -6.49
CA GLY A 120 -10.53 -2.38 -6.09
C GLY A 120 -11.55 -3.51 -6.10
N LEU A 121 -12.04 -3.93 -4.94
CA LEU A 121 -12.98 -5.05 -4.79
C LEU A 121 -14.24 -4.86 -5.65
N SER A 122 -14.81 -3.66 -5.70
CA SER A 122 -15.98 -3.34 -6.52
C SER A 122 -15.74 -3.65 -8.01
N ASN A 123 -14.59 -3.26 -8.54
CA ASN A 123 -14.21 -3.53 -9.93
C ASN A 123 -14.04 -5.03 -10.19
N MET A 124 -13.46 -5.76 -9.24
CA MET A 124 -13.30 -7.21 -9.34
C MET A 124 -14.65 -7.94 -9.34
N LEU A 125 -15.57 -7.52 -8.46
CA LEU A 125 -16.93 -8.09 -8.39
C LEU A 125 -17.74 -7.80 -9.67
N LEU A 126 -17.63 -6.59 -10.22
CA LEU A 126 -18.25 -6.25 -11.50
C LEU A 126 -17.71 -7.12 -12.65
N ALA A 127 -16.40 -7.27 -12.75
CA ALA A 127 -15.78 -8.11 -13.76
C ALA A 127 -16.15 -9.59 -13.60
N GLN A 128 -16.36 -10.06 -12.38
CA GLN A 128 -16.88 -11.40 -12.12
C GLN A 128 -18.34 -11.53 -12.55
N ALA A 129 -19.20 -10.58 -12.17
CA ALA A 129 -20.61 -10.58 -12.56
C ALA A 129 -20.78 -10.56 -14.09
N GLU A 130 -20.00 -9.74 -14.80
CA GLU A 130 -20.01 -9.70 -16.27
C GLU A 130 -19.63 -11.05 -16.90
N ARG A 131 -18.66 -11.76 -16.32
CA ARG A 131 -18.29 -13.11 -16.80
C ARG A 131 -19.39 -14.15 -16.59
N GLU A 132 -20.14 -14.04 -15.48
CA GLU A 132 -21.17 -15.01 -15.09
C GLU A 132 -22.53 -14.72 -15.75
N LEU A 133 -22.88 -13.45 -15.92
CA LEU A 133 -24.20 -12.99 -16.36
C LEU A 133 -24.22 -12.51 -17.81
N GLY A 134 -23.05 -12.28 -18.43
CA GLY A 134 -22.90 -11.63 -19.72
C GLY A 134 -22.76 -10.11 -19.58
N HIS A 135 -22.86 -9.39 -20.72
CA HIS A 135 -22.67 -7.95 -20.74
C HIS A 135 -23.65 -7.22 -19.81
N LEU A 136 -23.15 -6.34 -18.98
CA LEU A 136 -23.94 -5.54 -18.05
C LEU A 136 -24.15 -4.15 -18.64
N ASP A 137 -25.40 -3.80 -18.98
CA ASP A 137 -25.75 -2.50 -19.57
C ASP A 137 -25.87 -1.39 -18.53
N ASP A 138 -26.19 -1.75 -17.28
CA ASP A 138 -26.33 -0.82 -16.15
C ASP A 138 -25.99 -1.52 -14.83
N VAL A 139 -25.26 -0.82 -13.97
CA VAL A 139 -24.88 -1.30 -12.63
C VAL A 139 -25.07 -0.16 -11.64
N SER A 140 -26.11 -0.27 -10.83
CA SER A 140 -26.48 0.71 -9.79
C SER A 140 -26.36 0.14 -8.36
#